data_8a50be67e3e8d184e0163494000fc4f8
#
_entry.id   8a50be67e3e8d184e0163494000fc4f8
#
_cell.length_a   1.000
_cell.length_b   1.000
_cell.length_c   1.000
_cell.angle_alpha   90.00
_cell.angle_beta   90.00
_cell.angle_gamma   90.00
#
_symmetry.space_group_name_H-M   'P 1'
#
loop_
_entity.id
_entity.type
_entity.pdbx_description
1 polymer ?
#
loop_
_entity_poly.entity_id
_entity_poly.type
_entity_poly.pdbx_seq_one_letter_code
_entity_poly.pdbx_strand_id
1 'polypeptide(L)'
;MIKIGKSYFGHQKLSDGKFHSGSDLVGWVEPPKELLNLTKKICETGNFRSMDVDIFEDANGNYFINELQTIFGSYDSSQMYINGKPGRFIYENNDWIFQEGYFNQNGSCNLRVEDFILQLKEENDD
;
A
#
# COMPACT_ATOMS: atom_id res chain seq x y z
N MET A 1 -3.49 -0.25 -3.66
CA MET A 1 -3.03 0.25 -2.33
C MET A 1 -2.55 -0.93 -1.52
N ILE A 2 -1.42 -0.82 -0.88
CA ILE A 2 -0.77 -1.93 -0.17
C ILE A 2 -0.52 -1.52 1.28
N LYS A 3 -0.86 -2.40 2.22
CA LYS A 3 -0.48 -2.29 3.63
C LYS A 3 0.42 -3.46 4.02
N ILE A 4 1.52 -3.19 4.71
CA ILE A 4 2.39 -4.19 5.36
C ILE A 4 2.79 -3.66 6.73
N GLY A 5 2.27 -4.26 7.80
CA GLY A 5 2.44 -3.74 9.15
C GLY A 5 1.97 -2.29 9.26
N LYS A 6 2.84 -1.40 9.68
CA LYS A 6 2.58 0.05 9.73
C LYS A 6 2.80 0.79 8.42
N SER A 7 3.28 0.10 7.39
CA SER A 7 3.64 0.71 6.10
C SER A 7 2.49 0.70 5.13
N TYR A 8 2.31 1.81 4.41
CA TYR A 8 1.32 1.94 3.35
C TYR A 8 2.00 2.45 2.07
N PHE A 9 1.60 1.84 0.95
CA PHE A 9 2.09 2.15 -0.38
C PHE A 9 0.93 2.22 -1.36
N GLY A 10 1.14 2.86 -2.48
CA GLY A 10 0.17 2.83 -3.55
C GLY A 10 0.70 3.44 -4.83
N HIS A 11 0.04 3.10 -5.90
CA HIS A 11 0.22 3.74 -7.20
C HIS A 11 -1.07 3.64 -8.00
N GLN A 12 -1.27 4.58 -8.87
CA GLN A 12 -2.37 4.56 -9.81
C GLN A 12 -1.94 3.85 -11.09
N LYS A 13 -2.70 2.86 -11.52
CA LYS A 13 -2.61 2.28 -12.86
C LYS A 13 -3.61 2.93 -13.79
N LEU A 14 -3.14 3.39 -14.93
CA LEU A 14 -3.99 3.94 -15.99
C LEU A 14 -4.32 2.85 -17.00
N SER A 15 -5.50 2.94 -17.61
CA SER A 15 -5.89 2.06 -18.71
C SER A 15 -5.21 2.47 -20.01
N ASP A 16 -4.79 1.50 -20.80
CA ASP A 16 -4.34 1.69 -22.18
C ASP A 16 -5.52 1.70 -23.18
N GLY A 17 -6.73 1.80 -22.68
CA GLY A 17 -7.97 1.71 -23.45
C GLY A 17 -8.58 0.32 -23.49
N LYS A 18 -7.95 -0.68 -22.89
CA LYS A 18 -8.46 -2.07 -22.79
C LYS A 18 -8.53 -2.56 -21.34
N PHE A 19 -7.38 -2.67 -20.69
CA PHE A 19 -7.29 -3.19 -19.31
C PHE A 19 -6.35 -2.32 -18.48
N HIS A 20 -6.65 -2.18 -17.18
CA HIS A 20 -5.73 -1.58 -16.22
C HIS A 20 -4.64 -2.58 -15.80
N SER A 21 -5.01 -3.85 -15.66
CA SER A 21 -4.10 -4.92 -15.30
C SER A 21 -3.05 -5.16 -16.39
N GLY A 22 -1.77 -5.14 -16.01
CA GLY A 22 -0.65 -5.33 -16.94
C GLY A 22 -0.34 -4.12 -17.82
N SER A 23 -1.03 -2.98 -17.66
CA SER A 23 -0.62 -1.75 -18.31
C SER A 23 0.63 -1.20 -17.60
N ASP A 24 1.62 -0.74 -18.38
CA ASP A 24 2.80 -0.06 -17.84
C ASP A 24 2.54 1.43 -17.59
N LEU A 25 1.28 1.88 -17.75
CA LEU A 25 0.89 3.26 -17.56
C LEU A 25 0.64 3.53 -16.09
N VAL A 26 1.45 4.40 -15.51
CA VAL A 26 1.34 4.83 -14.11
C VAL A 26 0.82 6.26 -14.06
N GLY A 27 -0.19 6.49 -13.21
CA GLY A 27 -0.72 7.81 -12.94
C GLY A 27 0.05 8.51 -11.82
N TRP A 28 -0.65 8.91 -10.75
CA TRP A 28 0.02 9.49 -9.58
C TRP A 28 0.91 8.44 -8.88
N VAL A 29 2.00 8.89 -8.31
CA VAL A 29 2.90 8.07 -7.49
C VAL A 29 2.74 8.37 -6.00
N GLU A 30 2.16 9.51 -5.66
CA GLU A 30 1.76 9.87 -4.30
C GLU A 30 0.28 9.58 -4.12
N PRO A 31 -0.11 8.60 -3.29
CA PRO A 31 -1.49 8.25 -3.10
C PRO A 31 -2.26 9.41 -2.42
N PRO A 32 -3.47 9.74 -2.91
CA PRO A 32 -4.35 10.67 -2.22
C PRO A 32 -4.63 10.24 -0.77
N LYS A 33 -4.71 11.20 0.14
CA LYS A 33 -5.01 10.92 1.57
C LYS A 33 -6.29 10.12 1.75
N GLU A 34 -7.29 10.31 0.91
CA GLU A 34 -8.55 9.57 0.92
C GLU A 34 -8.35 8.08 0.68
N LEU A 35 -7.47 7.70 -0.25
CA LEU A 35 -7.13 6.29 -0.50
C LEU A 35 -6.32 5.68 0.64
N LEU A 36 -5.40 6.44 1.23
CA LEU A 36 -4.68 6.02 2.43
C LEU A 36 -5.65 5.77 3.59
N ASN A 37 -6.59 6.68 3.83
CA ASN A 37 -7.62 6.55 4.87
C ASN A 37 -8.55 5.36 4.62
N LEU A 38 -8.99 5.17 3.37
CA LEU A 38 -9.83 4.04 2.98
C LEU A 38 -9.10 2.71 3.20
N THR A 39 -7.86 2.60 2.75
CA THR A 39 -7.03 1.40 2.93
C THR A 39 -6.83 1.09 4.41
N LYS A 40 -6.52 2.11 5.21
CA LYS A 40 -6.38 1.98 6.67
C LYS A 40 -7.67 1.43 7.28
N LYS A 41 -8.80 2.05 6.97
CA LYS A 41 -10.12 1.63 7.49
C LYS A 41 -10.45 0.18 7.14
N ILE A 42 -10.22 -0.23 5.89
CA ILE A 42 -10.46 -1.61 5.43
C ILE A 42 -9.58 -2.58 6.22
N CYS A 43 -8.30 -2.30 6.32
CA CYS A 43 -7.35 -3.19 6.97
C CYS A 43 -7.57 -3.27 8.50
N GLU A 44 -7.95 -2.19 9.14
CA GLU A 44 -8.30 -2.19 10.57
C GLU A 44 -9.61 -2.96 10.83
N THR A 45 -10.64 -2.74 9.99
CA THR A 45 -11.91 -3.46 10.12
C THR A 45 -11.75 -4.97 9.94
N GLY A 46 -10.91 -5.39 8.99
CA GLY A 46 -10.62 -6.79 8.72
C GLY A 46 -9.51 -7.39 9.58
N ASN A 47 -8.87 -6.60 10.44
CA ASN A 47 -7.68 -6.98 11.20
C ASN A 47 -6.55 -7.53 10.31
N PHE A 48 -6.33 -6.90 9.16
CA PHE A 48 -5.31 -7.30 8.20
C PHE A 48 -3.97 -6.61 8.50
N ARG A 49 -2.95 -7.37 8.81
CA ARG A 49 -1.59 -6.86 8.97
C ARG A 49 -0.90 -6.63 7.62
N SER A 50 -1.20 -7.45 6.62
CA SER A 50 -0.66 -7.35 5.26
C SER A 50 -1.77 -7.59 4.25
N MET A 51 -2.00 -6.64 3.34
CA MET A 51 -3.06 -6.71 2.35
C MET A 51 -2.79 -5.80 1.17
N ASP A 52 -3.02 -6.31 -0.03
CA ASP A 52 -3.21 -5.49 -1.22
C ASP A 52 -4.70 -5.23 -1.41
N VAL A 53 -5.06 -3.96 -1.54
CA VAL A 53 -6.41 -3.49 -1.75
C VAL A 53 -6.50 -2.87 -3.14
N ASP A 54 -7.08 -3.60 -4.07
CA ASP A 54 -7.33 -3.11 -5.42
C ASP A 54 -8.59 -2.25 -5.44
N ILE A 55 -8.42 -0.99 -5.85
CA ILE A 55 -9.47 0.03 -5.81
C ILE A 55 -9.64 0.62 -7.20
N PHE A 56 -10.88 0.68 -7.68
CA PHE A 56 -11.26 1.43 -8.87
C PHE A 56 -11.78 2.80 -8.48
N GLU A 57 -11.46 3.80 -9.31
CA GLU A 57 -12.05 5.12 -9.28
C GLU A 57 -12.93 5.31 -10.51
N ASP A 58 -14.19 5.72 -10.31
CA ASP A 58 -15.10 6.04 -11.41
C ASP A 58 -14.89 7.45 -11.94
N ALA A 59 -15.61 7.81 -13.01
CA ALA A 59 -15.54 9.13 -13.62
C ALA A 59 -16.00 10.28 -12.69
N ASN A 60 -16.68 9.97 -11.62
CA ASN A 60 -17.16 10.94 -10.62
C ASN A 60 -16.24 11.05 -9.40
N GLY A 61 -15.14 10.29 -9.38
CA GLY A 61 -14.19 10.24 -8.27
C GLY A 61 -14.64 9.36 -7.10
N ASN A 62 -15.60 8.44 -7.31
CA ASN A 62 -15.98 7.48 -6.29
C ASN A 62 -15.05 6.27 -6.31
N TYR A 63 -14.73 5.74 -5.15
CA TYR A 63 -13.87 4.58 -4.98
C TYR A 63 -14.67 3.30 -4.73
N PHE A 64 -14.30 2.25 -5.46
CA PHE A 64 -14.90 0.93 -5.34
C PHE A 64 -13.81 -0.10 -5.09
N ILE A 65 -13.98 -0.93 -4.07
CA ILE A 65 -13.07 -2.03 -3.78
C ILE A 65 -13.36 -3.14 -4.77
N ASN A 66 -12.34 -3.53 -5.54
CA ASN A 66 -12.44 -4.63 -6.49
C ASN A 66 -12.02 -5.95 -5.85
N GLU A 67 -10.85 -5.99 -5.24
CA GLU A 67 -10.23 -7.20 -4.75
C GLU A 67 -9.37 -6.94 -3.52
N LEU A 68 -9.29 -7.96 -2.65
CA LEU A 68 -8.36 -8.02 -1.53
C LEU A 68 -7.43 -9.20 -1.73
N GLN A 69 -6.11 -8.96 -1.75
CA GLN A 69 -5.11 -10.00 -1.96
C GLN A 69 -4.15 -10.07 -0.78
N THR A 70 -4.02 -11.27 -0.22
CA THR A 70 -3.05 -11.53 0.87
C THR A 70 -1.66 -11.88 0.34
N ILE A 71 -1.59 -12.38 -0.89
CA ILE A 71 -0.34 -12.73 -1.58
C ILE A 71 -0.18 -11.77 -2.76
N PHE A 72 0.84 -10.94 -2.70
CA PHE A 72 1.11 -9.92 -3.71
C PHE A 72 2.60 -9.61 -3.78
N GLY A 73 3.05 -9.14 -4.94
CA GLY A 73 4.39 -8.58 -5.14
C GLY A 73 4.38 -7.05 -5.08
N SER A 74 5.51 -6.47 -4.76
CA SER A 74 5.71 -5.01 -4.79
C SER A 74 7.05 -4.69 -5.42
N TYR A 75 7.16 -4.97 -6.72
CA TYR A 75 8.39 -4.76 -7.49
C TYR A 75 8.44 -3.39 -8.17
N ASP A 76 7.30 -2.75 -8.34
CA ASP A 76 7.25 -1.46 -9.00
C ASP A 76 7.83 -0.39 -8.09
N SER A 77 8.97 0.17 -8.50
CA SER A 77 9.63 1.23 -7.74
C SER A 77 8.77 2.49 -7.63
N SER A 78 7.84 2.72 -8.54
CA SER A 78 6.93 3.87 -8.50
C SER A 78 5.99 3.85 -7.30
N GLN A 79 5.72 2.68 -6.73
CA GLN A 79 4.93 2.56 -5.49
C GLN A 79 5.62 3.17 -4.28
N MET A 80 6.94 3.31 -4.36
CA MET A 80 7.80 3.69 -3.23
C MET A 80 8.47 5.05 -3.40
N TYR A 81 8.30 5.71 -4.55
CA TYR A 81 9.01 6.95 -4.86
C TYR A 81 8.07 8.14 -4.91
N ILE A 82 8.40 9.18 -4.11
CA ILE A 82 7.77 10.48 -4.19
C ILE A 82 8.86 11.52 -4.43
N ASN A 83 8.73 12.28 -5.51
CA ASN A 83 9.73 13.25 -5.95
C ASN A 83 11.15 12.67 -6.04
N GLY A 84 11.26 11.44 -6.55
CA GLY A 84 12.53 10.72 -6.68
C GLY A 84 13.09 10.11 -5.40
N LYS A 85 12.36 10.20 -4.28
CA LYS A 85 12.77 9.65 -3.00
C LYS A 85 11.98 8.38 -2.69
N PRO A 86 12.64 7.25 -2.40
CA PRO A 86 11.98 6.04 -1.97
C PRO A 86 11.43 6.21 -0.55
N GLY A 87 10.30 5.58 -0.26
CA GLY A 87 9.73 5.67 1.06
C GLY A 87 8.42 4.92 1.24
N ARG A 88 7.79 5.16 2.35
CA ARG A 88 6.48 4.64 2.73
C ARG A 88 5.66 5.70 3.42
N PHE A 89 4.34 5.52 3.45
CA PHE A 89 3.48 6.25 4.36
C PHE A 89 3.29 5.47 5.66
N ILE A 90 3.30 6.19 6.76
CA ILE A 90 2.90 5.71 8.09
C ILE A 90 1.84 6.64 8.66
N TYR A 91 0.96 6.11 9.53
CA TYR A 91 -0.05 6.90 10.20
C TYR A 91 0.35 7.07 11.67
N GLU A 92 0.75 8.27 12.04
CA GLU A 92 1.17 8.63 13.40
C GLU A 92 0.60 9.99 13.79
N ASN A 93 0.25 10.16 15.07
CA ASN A 93 -0.28 11.42 15.61
C ASN A 93 -1.49 11.97 14.82
N ASN A 94 -2.37 11.07 14.37
CA ASN A 94 -3.56 11.39 13.58
C ASN A 94 -3.27 12.02 12.20
N ASP A 95 -2.08 11.79 11.65
CA ASP A 95 -1.74 12.24 10.30
C ASP A 95 -0.89 11.21 9.54
N TRP A 96 -0.88 11.37 8.21
CA TRP A 96 -0.04 10.61 7.31
C TRP A 96 1.32 11.28 7.15
N ILE A 97 2.37 10.50 7.38
CA ILE A 97 3.75 10.93 7.28
C ILE A 97 4.45 10.10 6.22
N PHE A 98 5.07 10.75 5.24
CA PHE A 98 5.99 10.07 4.33
C PHE A 98 7.34 9.88 5.00
N GLN A 99 7.76 8.63 5.12
CA GLN A 99 9.04 8.25 5.69
C GLN A 99 9.96 7.75 4.59
N GLU A 100 11.03 8.50 4.31
CA GLU A 100 12.04 8.13 3.33
C GLU A 100 12.81 6.88 3.76
N GLY A 101 13.08 5.99 2.81
CA GLY A 101 13.84 4.75 3.02
C GLY A 101 13.54 3.70 1.96
N TYR A 102 14.30 2.63 1.95
CA TYR A 102 14.09 1.49 1.05
C TYR A 102 13.30 0.39 1.75
N PHE A 103 12.03 0.24 1.41
CA PHE A 103 11.11 -0.70 2.03
C PHE A 103 10.63 -1.83 1.10
N ASN A 104 11.03 -1.80 -0.17
CA ASN A 104 10.64 -2.79 -1.18
C ASN A 104 11.68 -3.88 -1.43
N GLN A 105 12.65 -4.04 -0.55
CA GLN A 105 13.68 -5.07 -0.68
C GLN A 105 13.05 -6.47 -0.76
N ASN A 106 13.55 -7.30 -1.71
CA ASN A 106 12.96 -8.61 -2.02
C ASN A 106 11.46 -8.55 -2.36
N GLY A 107 11.00 -7.54 -3.12
CA GLY A 107 9.58 -7.36 -3.41
C GLY A 107 8.75 -7.18 -2.15
N SER A 108 9.26 -6.44 -1.18
CA SER A 108 8.68 -6.21 0.16
C SER A 108 8.58 -7.46 1.05
N CYS A 109 9.22 -8.57 0.68
CA CYS A 109 9.26 -9.76 1.53
C CYS A 109 9.98 -9.50 2.86
N ASN A 110 11.09 -8.73 2.83
CA ASN A 110 11.80 -8.37 4.06
C ASN A 110 10.88 -7.64 5.03
N LEU A 111 10.12 -6.67 4.55
CA LEU A 111 9.19 -5.90 5.37
C LEU A 111 8.09 -6.78 6.00
N ARG A 112 7.59 -7.79 5.24
CA ARG A 112 6.60 -8.75 5.76
C ARG A 112 7.19 -9.64 6.84
N VAL A 113 8.41 -10.12 6.65
CA VAL A 113 9.11 -10.94 7.64
C VAL A 113 9.37 -10.13 8.92
N GLU A 114 9.83 -8.91 8.78
CA GLU A 114 10.03 -8.00 9.92
C GLU A 114 8.73 -7.75 10.70
N ASP A 115 7.62 -7.47 10.01
CA ASP A 115 6.32 -7.29 10.64
C ASP A 115 5.84 -8.55 11.36
N PHE A 116 6.03 -9.72 10.77
CA PHE A 116 5.67 -10.99 11.40
C PHE A 116 6.51 -11.30 12.65
N ILE A 117 7.81 -11.01 12.61
CA ILE A 117 8.68 -11.15 13.78
C ILE A 117 8.23 -10.20 14.90
N LEU A 118 7.85 -8.97 14.57
CA LEU A 118 7.33 -8.01 15.55
C LEU A 118 6.03 -8.54 16.20
N GLN A 119 5.11 -9.07 15.40
CA GLN A 119 3.88 -9.69 15.90
C GLN A 119 4.16 -10.83 16.89
N LEU A 120 5.06 -11.74 16.53
CA LEU A 120 5.42 -12.86 17.42
C LEU A 120 6.03 -12.39 18.75
N LYS A 121 6.78 -11.28 18.74
CA LYS A 121 7.32 -10.70 19.98
C LYS A 121 6.20 -10.10 20.83
N GLU A 122 5.30 -9.33 20.23
CA GLU A 122 4.14 -8.73 20.90
C GLU A 122 3.26 -9.80 21.58
N GLU A 123 3.02 -10.94 20.89
CA GLU A 123 2.22 -12.05 21.42
C GLU A 123 2.92 -12.82 22.55
N ASN A 124 4.25 -12.81 22.62
CA ASN A 124 5.01 -13.52 23.66
C ASN A 124 5.36 -12.64 24.87
N ASP A 125 5.24 -11.33 24.75
CA ASP A 125 5.46 -10.37 25.85
C ASP A 125 4.19 -10.15 26.71
N ASP A 126 3.05 -10.68 26.27
CA ASP A 126 1.78 -10.72 27.00
C ASP A 126 1.65 -12.01 27.86
#